data_a8c7fe6639d1d922996f987c5f172a0c
#
_entry.id   a8c7fe6639d1d922996f987c5f172a0c
#
_cell.length_a   1.000
_cell.length_b   1.000
_cell.length_c   1.000
_cell.angle_alpha   90.00
_cell.angle_beta   90.00
_cell.angle_gamma   90.00
#
_symmetry.space_group_name_H-M   'P 1'
#
loop_
_entity.id
_entity.type
_entity.pdbx_description
1 polymer ?
#
loop_
_entity_poly.entity_id
_entity_poly.type
_entity_poly.pdbx_seq_one_letter_code
_entity_poly.pdbx_strand_id
1 'polypeptide(L)'
;MYKVLIVEDDPMVAMINEQYISRNSEFQVIGKCSGGAEALTVLEKTDVDLIVLDVYMPQMDGIETLRMIRNKNLPVSVIMVTAANDLETFEAAVRLGAIDYLVKPFAYERFKLALDKFASKTNALKGEKTLNQNKIDMVVGGAEHDQEQVPKGIQEKTRTVILDCLAAQGG
;
A
#
# COMPACT_ATOMS: atom_id res chain seq x y z
N MET A 1 -12.64 9.39 11.39
CA MET A 1 -13.08 8.36 10.40
C MET A 1 -12.42 8.70 9.07
N TYR A 2 -11.68 7.75 8.48
CA TYR A 2 -10.96 7.95 7.22
C TYR A 2 -11.89 7.76 6.03
N LYS A 3 -11.87 8.70 5.11
CA LYS A 3 -12.71 8.67 3.89
C LYS A 3 -12.02 7.84 2.81
N VAL A 4 -12.67 6.78 2.37
CA VAL A 4 -12.16 5.83 1.39
C VAL A 4 -12.94 5.89 0.08
N LEU A 5 -12.23 6.00 -1.03
CA LEU A 5 -12.77 5.87 -2.38
C LEU A 5 -12.36 4.51 -2.95
N ILE A 6 -13.31 3.76 -3.47
CA ILE A 6 -13.04 2.51 -4.19
C ILE A 6 -13.05 2.81 -5.69
N VAL A 7 -12.02 2.35 -6.40
CA VAL A 7 -11.90 2.48 -7.86
C VAL A 7 -11.70 1.09 -8.46
N GLU A 8 -12.78 0.54 -8.98
CA GLU A 8 -12.88 -0.85 -9.45
C GLU A 8 -13.98 -0.94 -10.50
N ASP A 9 -13.69 -1.47 -11.68
CA ASP A 9 -14.67 -1.60 -12.77
C ASP A 9 -15.63 -2.78 -12.61
N ASP A 10 -15.24 -3.80 -11.84
CA ASP A 10 -16.13 -4.91 -11.49
C ASP A 10 -16.97 -4.55 -10.24
N PRO A 11 -18.29 -4.37 -10.40
CA PRO A 11 -19.14 -3.97 -9.29
C PRO A 11 -19.24 -5.01 -8.16
N MET A 12 -19.02 -6.31 -8.46
CA MET A 12 -19.00 -7.36 -7.44
C MET A 12 -17.73 -7.26 -6.58
N VAL A 13 -16.59 -7.03 -7.19
CA VAL A 13 -15.30 -6.83 -6.49
C VAL A 13 -15.35 -5.54 -5.67
N ALA A 14 -15.90 -4.46 -6.23
CA ALA A 14 -16.11 -3.21 -5.51
C ALA A 14 -16.97 -3.40 -4.26
N MET A 15 -18.02 -4.21 -4.33
CA MET A 15 -18.87 -4.55 -3.20
C MET A 15 -18.14 -5.36 -2.12
N ILE A 16 -17.30 -6.32 -2.52
CA ILE A 16 -16.46 -7.10 -1.57
C ILE A 16 -15.47 -6.18 -0.84
N ASN A 17 -14.81 -5.30 -1.58
CA ASN A 17 -13.90 -4.31 -0.99
C ASN A 17 -14.62 -3.39 0.01
N GLU A 18 -15.82 -2.93 -0.33
CA GLU A 18 -16.66 -2.12 0.56
C GLU A 18 -17.04 -2.88 1.84
N GLN A 19 -17.42 -4.15 1.72
CA GLN A 19 -17.71 -5.00 2.89
C GLN A 19 -16.49 -5.18 3.79
N TYR A 20 -15.29 -5.34 3.20
CA TYR A 20 -14.06 -5.45 3.96
C TYR A 20 -13.73 -4.16 4.71
N ILE A 21 -13.87 -3.01 4.06
CA ILE A 21 -13.63 -1.69 4.68
C ILE A 21 -14.62 -1.45 5.82
N SER A 22 -15.90 -1.77 5.60
CA SER A 22 -16.98 -1.54 6.59
C SER A 22 -16.86 -2.36 7.88
N ARG A 23 -16.01 -3.39 7.89
CA ARG A 23 -15.69 -4.14 9.13
C ARG A 23 -14.83 -3.34 10.11
N ASN A 24 -14.20 -2.26 9.66
CA ASN A 24 -13.39 -1.39 10.50
C ASN A 24 -14.07 -0.03 10.63
N SER A 25 -14.51 0.31 11.84
CA SER A 25 -15.24 1.56 12.14
C SER A 25 -14.42 2.84 11.98
N GLU A 26 -13.10 2.74 11.81
CA GLU A 26 -12.25 3.90 11.54
C GLU A 26 -12.34 4.39 10.08
N PHE A 27 -12.91 3.57 9.18
CA PHE A 27 -13.00 3.84 7.75
C PHE A 27 -14.45 4.00 7.29
N GLN A 28 -14.66 4.90 6.34
CA GLN A 28 -15.95 5.12 5.69
C GLN A 28 -15.74 5.16 4.17
N VAL A 29 -16.43 4.30 3.45
CA VAL A 29 -16.50 4.38 1.99
C VAL A 29 -17.40 5.55 1.61
N ILE A 30 -16.84 6.54 0.92
CA ILE A 30 -17.56 7.74 0.49
C ILE A 30 -18.01 7.70 -0.97
N GLY A 31 -17.52 6.73 -1.73
CA GLY A 31 -17.89 6.55 -3.13
C GLY A 31 -17.23 5.34 -3.77
N LYS A 32 -17.76 4.95 -4.90
CA LYS A 32 -17.21 3.92 -5.79
C LYS A 32 -17.17 4.49 -7.21
N CYS A 33 -16.04 4.35 -7.87
CA CYS A 33 -15.81 4.75 -9.25
C CYS A 33 -15.49 3.51 -10.08
N SER A 34 -15.98 3.48 -11.31
CA SER A 34 -15.73 2.39 -12.25
C SER A 34 -14.46 2.56 -13.10
N GLY A 35 -13.76 3.67 -12.94
CA GLY A 35 -12.56 3.97 -13.72
C GLY A 35 -11.73 5.14 -13.19
N GLY A 36 -10.50 5.25 -13.69
CA GLY A 36 -9.54 6.25 -13.22
C GLY A 36 -9.95 7.69 -13.50
N ALA A 37 -10.54 7.98 -14.65
CA ALA A 37 -10.99 9.34 -15.00
C ALA A 37 -12.09 9.85 -14.06
N GLU A 38 -13.04 8.99 -13.72
CA GLU A 38 -14.08 9.30 -12.73
C GLU A 38 -13.47 9.55 -11.34
N ALA A 39 -12.52 8.70 -10.93
CA ALA A 39 -11.81 8.85 -9.66
C ALA A 39 -11.07 10.20 -9.57
N LEU A 40 -10.37 10.61 -10.61
CA LEU A 40 -9.69 11.91 -10.67
C LEU A 40 -10.67 13.07 -10.50
N THR A 41 -11.85 13.00 -11.13
CA THR A 41 -12.89 14.01 -11.01
C THR A 41 -13.42 14.11 -9.57
N VAL A 42 -13.59 12.97 -8.89
CA VAL A 42 -14.02 12.94 -7.49
C VAL A 42 -12.95 13.54 -6.58
N LEU A 43 -11.67 13.19 -6.79
CA LEU A 43 -10.56 13.67 -5.99
C LEU A 43 -10.33 15.18 -6.07
N GLU A 44 -10.68 15.80 -7.19
CA GLU A 44 -10.59 17.26 -7.36
C GLU A 44 -11.67 18.02 -6.57
N LYS A 45 -12.77 17.36 -6.22
CA LYS A 45 -13.94 17.97 -5.58
C LYS A 45 -14.19 17.52 -4.15
N THR A 46 -13.55 16.45 -3.73
CA THR A 46 -13.84 15.78 -2.45
C THR A 46 -12.55 15.37 -1.77
N ASP A 47 -12.44 15.68 -0.49
CA ASP A 47 -11.33 15.21 0.33
C ASP A 47 -11.45 13.69 0.55
N VAL A 48 -10.44 12.97 0.10
CA VAL A 48 -10.30 11.52 0.23
C VAL A 48 -8.99 11.22 0.94
N ASP A 49 -9.03 10.39 1.95
CA ASP A 49 -7.82 9.99 2.71
C ASP A 49 -7.11 8.80 2.05
N LEU A 50 -7.88 7.86 1.55
CA LEU A 50 -7.39 6.59 1.00
C LEU A 50 -8.16 6.18 -0.25
N ILE A 51 -7.44 5.69 -1.26
CA ILE A 51 -8.02 5.02 -2.42
C ILE A 51 -7.65 3.54 -2.38
N VAL A 52 -8.64 2.68 -2.63
CA VAL A 52 -8.44 1.29 -3.01
C VAL A 52 -8.61 1.21 -4.51
N LEU A 53 -7.52 0.99 -5.24
CA LEU A 53 -7.42 1.19 -6.68
C LEU A 53 -7.06 -0.10 -7.40
N ASP A 54 -7.95 -0.57 -8.26
CA ASP A 54 -7.65 -1.69 -9.16
C ASP A 54 -6.65 -1.28 -10.25
N VAL A 55 -5.77 -2.20 -10.63
CA VAL A 55 -4.79 -1.96 -11.70
C VAL A 55 -5.43 -2.08 -13.07
N TYR A 56 -6.16 -3.16 -13.32
CA TYR A 56 -6.68 -3.48 -14.64
C TYR A 56 -8.11 -2.97 -14.82
N MET A 57 -8.21 -1.78 -15.39
CA MET A 57 -9.49 -1.15 -15.74
C MET A 57 -9.47 -0.72 -17.21
N PRO A 58 -10.64 -0.68 -17.88
CA PRO A 58 -10.75 -0.15 -19.24
C PRO A 58 -10.34 1.33 -19.32
N GLN A 59 -9.83 1.75 -20.48
CA GLN A 59 -9.45 3.12 -20.85
C GLN A 59 -8.23 3.69 -20.10
N MET A 60 -8.29 3.78 -18.78
CA MET A 60 -7.20 4.27 -17.92
C MET A 60 -6.94 3.23 -16.83
N ASP A 61 -5.78 2.61 -16.84
CA ASP A 61 -5.40 1.62 -15.82
C ASP A 61 -5.05 2.28 -14.48
N GLY A 62 -4.91 1.45 -13.44
CA GLY A 62 -4.64 1.94 -12.09
C GLY A 62 -3.26 2.59 -11.93
N ILE A 63 -2.25 2.14 -12.67
CA ILE A 63 -0.90 2.76 -12.64
C ILE A 63 -0.94 4.15 -13.28
N GLU A 64 -1.61 4.29 -14.40
CA GLU A 64 -1.81 5.59 -15.04
C GLU A 64 -2.62 6.53 -14.14
N THR A 65 -3.68 6.03 -13.52
CA THR A 65 -4.48 6.78 -12.54
C THR A 65 -3.61 7.26 -11.38
N LEU A 66 -2.79 6.39 -10.78
CA LEU A 66 -1.88 6.74 -9.69
C LEU A 66 -0.85 7.78 -10.14
N ARG A 67 -0.31 7.67 -11.35
CA ARG A 67 0.61 8.65 -11.92
C ARG A 67 -0.05 10.02 -12.06
N MET A 68 -1.28 10.09 -12.55
CA MET A 68 -2.04 11.33 -12.64
C MET A 68 -2.34 11.95 -11.28
N ILE A 69 -2.67 11.14 -10.28
CA ILE A 69 -2.85 11.58 -8.88
C ILE A 69 -1.57 12.28 -8.38
N ARG A 70 -0.40 11.68 -8.61
CA ARG A 70 0.89 12.24 -8.18
C ARG A 70 1.27 13.50 -8.97
N ASN A 71 1.05 13.52 -10.28
CA ASN A 71 1.31 14.70 -11.13
C ASN A 71 0.44 15.90 -10.72
N LYS A 72 -0.77 15.66 -10.27
CA LYS A 72 -1.68 16.70 -9.74
C LYS A 72 -1.41 17.08 -8.27
N ASN A 73 -0.41 16.46 -7.63
CA ASN A 73 -0.07 16.66 -6.22
C ASN A 73 -1.27 16.45 -5.26
N LEU A 74 -2.16 15.52 -5.58
CA LEU A 74 -3.30 15.20 -4.72
C LEU A 74 -2.82 14.41 -3.49
N PRO A 75 -3.12 14.89 -2.26
CA PRO A 75 -2.56 14.31 -1.04
C PRO A 75 -3.38 13.11 -0.56
N VAL A 76 -3.51 12.10 -1.40
CA VAL A 76 -4.27 10.88 -1.12
C VAL A 76 -3.35 9.68 -1.09
N SER A 77 -3.57 8.81 -0.12
CA SER A 77 -2.90 7.52 -0.01
C SER A 77 -3.56 6.49 -0.91
N VAL A 78 -2.78 5.57 -1.45
CA VAL A 78 -3.28 4.56 -2.41
C VAL A 78 -2.84 3.16 -2.00
N ILE A 79 -3.79 2.24 -1.91
CA ILE A 79 -3.58 0.79 -1.87
C ILE A 79 -3.95 0.26 -3.26
N MET A 80 -3.00 -0.39 -3.92
CA MET A 80 -3.23 -1.02 -5.21
C MET A 80 -3.81 -2.42 -5.02
N VAL A 81 -4.77 -2.78 -5.87
CA VAL A 81 -5.36 -4.12 -5.90
C VAL A 81 -5.26 -4.64 -7.34
N THR A 82 -4.81 -5.87 -7.55
CA THR A 82 -4.59 -6.39 -8.89
C THR A 82 -4.83 -7.89 -9.00
N ALA A 83 -5.26 -8.33 -10.17
CA ALA A 83 -5.33 -9.74 -10.53
C ALA A 83 -3.98 -10.32 -11.00
N ALA A 84 -3.01 -9.48 -11.34
CA ALA A 84 -1.70 -9.91 -11.81
C ALA A 84 -0.59 -9.63 -10.77
N ASN A 85 0.40 -10.48 -10.80
CA ASN A 85 1.59 -10.41 -9.94
C ASN A 85 2.85 -10.15 -10.79
N ASP A 86 2.75 -9.31 -11.83
CA ASP A 86 3.90 -8.92 -12.62
C ASP A 86 4.77 -7.89 -11.88
N LEU A 87 6.08 -8.07 -12.02
CA LEU A 87 7.07 -7.27 -11.33
C LEU A 87 7.04 -5.80 -11.80
N GLU A 88 6.80 -5.56 -13.08
CA GLU A 88 6.81 -4.22 -13.67
C GLU A 88 5.71 -3.33 -13.05
N THR A 89 4.48 -3.85 -12.94
CA THR A 89 3.36 -3.15 -12.32
C THR A 89 3.62 -2.90 -10.83
N PHE A 90 4.16 -3.89 -10.13
CA PHE A 90 4.54 -3.75 -8.72
C PHE A 90 5.60 -2.65 -8.52
N GLU A 91 6.68 -2.67 -9.30
CA GLU A 91 7.73 -1.64 -9.23
C GLU A 91 7.19 -0.23 -9.52
N ALA A 92 6.32 -0.10 -10.51
CA ALA A 92 5.68 1.18 -10.84
C ALA A 92 4.83 1.69 -9.67
N ALA A 93 4.03 0.83 -9.04
CA ALA A 93 3.22 1.18 -7.86
C ALA A 93 4.10 1.65 -6.68
N VAL A 94 5.20 0.94 -6.41
CA VAL A 94 6.16 1.31 -5.35
C VAL A 94 6.81 2.66 -5.64
N ARG A 95 7.29 2.88 -6.86
CA ARG A 95 7.91 4.16 -7.27
C ARG A 95 6.94 5.34 -7.16
N LEU A 96 5.65 5.11 -7.42
CA LEU A 96 4.60 6.12 -7.30
C LEU A 96 4.07 6.27 -5.87
N GLY A 97 4.66 5.59 -4.89
CA GLY A 97 4.37 5.73 -3.49
C GLY A 97 3.04 5.12 -3.05
N ALA A 98 2.63 4.00 -3.65
CA ALA A 98 1.54 3.20 -3.11
C ALA A 98 1.89 2.68 -1.71
N ILE A 99 0.93 2.70 -0.79
CA ILE A 99 1.14 2.24 0.60
C ILE A 99 1.27 0.74 0.65
N ASP A 100 0.46 0.04 -0.14
CA ASP A 100 0.44 -1.41 -0.21
C ASP A 100 -0.03 -1.89 -1.58
N TYR A 101 0.21 -3.18 -1.85
CA TYR A 101 -0.11 -3.82 -3.11
C TYR A 101 -0.70 -5.21 -2.82
N LEU A 102 -1.96 -5.41 -3.20
CA LEU A 102 -2.72 -6.62 -2.93
C LEU A 102 -2.94 -7.41 -4.22
N VAL A 103 -2.55 -8.67 -4.24
CA VAL A 103 -2.78 -9.58 -5.37
C VAL A 103 -4.04 -10.40 -5.11
N LYS A 104 -5.01 -10.32 -6.01
CA LYS A 104 -6.25 -11.11 -5.97
C LYS A 104 -5.95 -12.60 -6.28
N PRO A 105 -6.57 -13.57 -5.62
CA PRO A 105 -7.50 -13.43 -4.50
C PRO A 105 -6.75 -13.19 -3.17
N PHE A 106 -7.29 -12.35 -2.31
CA PHE A 106 -6.77 -12.09 -0.96
C PHE A 106 -7.86 -12.27 0.09
N ALA A 107 -7.46 -12.73 1.28
CA ALA A 107 -8.34 -12.84 2.43
C ALA A 107 -8.55 -11.47 3.12
N TYR A 108 -9.61 -11.38 3.91
CA TYR A 108 -9.90 -10.17 4.70
C TYR A 108 -8.71 -9.75 5.58
N GLU A 109 -8.02 -10.72 6.19
CA GLU A 109 -6.87 -10.49 7.07
C GLU A 109 -5.75 -9.73 6.35
N ARG A 110 -5.47 -10.08 5.09
CA ARG A 110 -4.47 -9.38 4.27
C ARG A 110 -4.92 -7.95 3.93
N PHE A 111 -6.19 -7.77 3.58
CA PHE A 111 -6.77 -6.46 3.31
C PHE A 111 -6.75 -5.58 4.58
N LYS A 112 -7.10 -6.16 5.73
CA LYS A 112 -7.05 -5.48 7.03
C LYS A 112 -5.65 -4.98 7.35
N LEU A 113 -4.60 -5.78 7.10
CA LEU A 113 -3.21 -5.35 7.30
C LEU A 113 -2.86 -4.10 6.46
N ALA A 114 -3.34 -4.01 5.23
CA ALA A 114 -3.13 -2.83 4.39
C ALA A 114 -3.83 -1.59 4.96
N LEU A 115 -5.05 -1.73 5.49
CA LEU A 115 -5.77 -0.65 6.17
C LEU A 115 -5.05 -0.23 7.46
N ASP A 116 -4.60 -1.18 8.27
CA ASP A 116 -3.87 -0.92 9.52
C ASP A 116 -2.54 -0.20 9.24
N LYS A 117 -1.84 -0.58 8.18
CA LYS A 117 -0.61 0.10 7.72
C LYS A 117 -0.87 1.56 7.33
N PHE A 118 -1.95 1.82 6.61
CA PHE A 118 -2.37 3.19 6.30
C PHE A 118 -2.68 3.99 7.56
N ALA A 119 -3.49 3.45 8.47
CA ALA A 119 -3.90 4.12 9.70
C ALA A 119 -2.68 4.44 10.59
N SER A 120 -1.77 3.50 10.78
CA SER A 120 -0.54 3.67 11.56
C SER A 120 0.36 4.76 10.97
N LYS A 121 0.57 4.75 9.65
CA LYS A 121 1.36 5.77 8.96
C LYS A 121 0.73 7.15 9.09
N THR A 122 -0.58 7.26 8.91
CA THR A 122 -1.29 8.53 8.97
C THR A 122 -1.32 9.09 10.40
N ASN A 123 -1.53 8.25 11.40
CA ASN A 123 -1.52 8.64 12.81
C ASN A 123 -0.12 9.10 13.27
N ALA A 124 0.95 8.44 12.81
CA ALA A 124 2.32 8.85 13.09
C ALA A 124 2.63 10.26 12.57
N LEU A 125 2.05 10.65 11.43
CA LEU A 125 2.23 11.98 10.84
C LEU A 125 1.35 13.07 11.49
N LYS A 126 0.18 12.71 12.03
CA LYS A 126 -0.75 13.69 12.65
C LYS A 126 -0.38 14.08 14.08
N GLY A 127 0.47 13.32 14.76
CA GLY A 127 0.58 13.37 16.22
C GLY A 127 1.44 14.47 16.83
N GLU A 128 2.32 15.18 16.12
CA GLU A 128 3.18 16.26 16.68
C GLU A 128 3.91 17.07 15.60
N LYS A 129 4.28 18.31 15.96
CA LYS A 129 5.08 19.22 15.11
C LYS A 129 6.55 18.80 14.95
N THR A 130 7.03 17.82 15.71
CA THR A 130 8.44 17.37 15.70
C THR A 130 8.53 15.91 15.28
N LEU A 131 9.32 15.65 14.25
CA LEU A 131 9.69 14.30 13.82
C LEU A 131 10.83 13.81 14.72
N ASN A 132 10.66 12.65 15.37
CA ASN A 132 11.74 11.91 16.00
C ASN A 132 12.11 10.66 15.16
N GLN A 133 13.27 10.07 15.42
CA GLN A 133 13.78 8.94 14.65
C GLN A 133 12.80 7.76 14.63
N ASN A 134 12.14 7.45 15.76
CA ASN A 134 11.17 6.35 15.82
C ASN A 134 9.97 6.56 14.90
N LYS A 135 9.50 7.80 14.73
CA LYS A 135 8.40 8.15 13.80
C LYS A 135 8.86 8.09 12.36
N ILE A 136 10.07 8.54 12.08
CA ILE A 136 10.67 8.42 10.75
C ILE A 136 10.77 6.93 10.37
N ASP A 137 11.28 6.10 11.26
CA ASP A 137 11.42 4.66 11.03
C ASP A 137 10.06 3.97 10.83
N MET A 138 9.01 4.38 11.55
CA MET A 138 7.65 3.87 11.38
C MET A 138 7.05 4.27 10.02
N VAL A 139 7.32 5.46 9.52
CA VAL A 139 6.79 5.96 8.24
C VAL A 139 7.58 5.38 7.05
N VAL A 140 8.90 5.29 7.18
CA VAL A 140 9.80 4.82 6.12
C VAL A 140 9.98 3.31 6.16
N GLY A 141 10.08 2.72 7.37
CA GLY A 141 10.33 1.29 7.62
C GLY A 141 9.11 0.38 7.48
N GLY A 142 7.97 0.89 7.07
CA GLY A 142 6.73 0.10 6.87
C GLY A 142 6.81 -0.95 5.75
N ALA A 143 7.98 -1.14 5.13
CA ALA A 143 8.25 -2.18 4.15
C ALA A 143 9.08 -3.36 4.71
N GLU A 144 9.56 -3.28 5.95
CA GLU A 144 10.44 -4.30 6.52
C GLU A 144 10.00 -4.66 7.95
N HIS A 145 8.99 -5.47 8.13
CA HIS A 145 8.85 -6.33 9.30
C HIS A 145 7.83 -7.44 9.06
N ASP A 146 8.17 -8.35 8.13
CA ASP A 146 8.01 -9.76 8.36
C ASP A 146 9.39 -10.34 8.66
N GLN A 147 9.97 -9.92 9.78
CA GLN A 147 10.99 -10.74 10.40
C GLN A 147 10.23 -11.83 11.17
N GLU A 148 10.07 -12.99 10.53
CA GLU A 148 10.10 -14.23 11.27
C GLU A 148 11.19 -14.10 12.35
N GLN A 149 10.83 -14.34 13.58
CA GLN A 149 11.79 -14.50 14.66
C GLN A 149 12.66 -15.70 14.32
N VAL A 150 13.72 -15.47 13.57
CA VAL A 150 14.78 -16.44 13.41
C VAL A 150 15.49 -16.51 14.76
N PRO A 151 15.54 -17.69 15.42
CA PRO A 151 16.21 -17.83 16.69
C PRO A 151 17.65 -17.29 16.59
N LYS A 152 18.06 -16.50 17.57
CA LYS A 152 19.35 -15.78 17.62
C LYS A 152 20.62 -16.62 17.33
N GLY A 153 20.52 -17.95 17.28
CA GLY A 153 21.64 -18.86 17.02
C GLY A 153 21.98 -19.08 15.52
N ILE A 154 21.13 -18.66 14.58
CA ILE A 154 21.36 -18.92 13.14
C ILE A 154 22.10 -17.76 12.46
N GLN A 155 21.99 -16.54 12.96
CA GLN A 155 22.65 -15.37 12.35
C GLN A 155 24.17 -15.38 12.51
N GLU A 156 24.71 -15.88 13.61
CA GLU A 156 26.15 -15.95 13.81
C GLU A 156 26.83 -16.97 12.89
N LYS A 157 26.22 -18.14 12.67
CA LYS A 157 26.79 -19.17 11.78
C LYS A 157 26.79 -18.74 10.31
N THR A 158 25.77 -18.02 9.87
CA THR A 158 25.68 -17.54 8.48
C THR A 158 26.69 -16.42 8.22
N ARG A 159 26.95 -15.55 9.19
CA ARG A 159 27.96 -14.51 9.09
C ARG A 159 29.37 -15.08 9.01
N THR A 160 29.66 -16.10 9.79
CA THR A 160 30.97 -16.78 9.81
C THR A 160 31.21 -17.50 8.49
N VAL A 161 30.23 -18.19 7.93
CA VAL A 161 30.34 -18.88 6.63
C VAL A 161 30.59 -17.90 5.48
N ILE A 162 29.94 -16.73 5.46
CA ILE A 162 30.15 -15.71 4.41
C ILE A 162 31.57 -15.10 4.53
N LEU A 163 32.05 -14.84 5.73
CA LEU A 163 33.40 -14.30 5.97
C LEU A 163 34.47 -15.32 5.60
N ASP A 164 34.29 -16.59 5.90
CA ASP A 164 35.20 -17.66 5.52
C ASP A 164 35.22 -17.88 3.99
N CYS A 165 34.10 -17.79 3.31
CA CYS A 165 34.08 -17.84 1.84
C CYS A 165 34.78 -16.65 1.18
N LEU A 166 34.69 -15.45 1.74
CA LEU A 166 35.39 -14.27 1.23
C LEU A 166 36.91 -14.32 1.50
N ALA A 167 37.32 -14.89 2.62
CA ALA A 167 38.74 -15.09 2.96
C ALA A 167 39.42 -16.17 2.08
N ALA A 168 38.66 -17.17 1.62
CA ALA A 168 39.17 -18.23 0.75
C ALA A 168 39.33 -17.81 -0.74
N GLN A 169 38.74 -16.68 -1.16
CA GLN A 169 38.90 -16.16 -2.53
C GLN A 169 39.93 -15.02 -2.66
N GLY A 170 40.60 -14.66 -1.60
CA GLY A 170 41.62 -13.60 -1.53
C GLY A 170 43.08 -14.10 -1.45
N GLY A 171 43.31 -15.31 -1.92
CA GLY A 171 44.66 -15.89 -2.00
C GLY A 171 45.11 -16.11 -3.43
#